data_2c408c4416766bfe2a9ef5453ccdddd9
#
_entry.id   2c408c4416766bfe2a9ef5453ccdddd9
#
_cell.length_a   1.000
_cell.length_b   1.000
_cell.length_c   1.000
_cell.angle_alpha   90.00
_cell.angle_beta   90.00
_cell.angle_gamma   90.00
#
_symmetry.space_group_name_H-M   'P 1'
#
loop_
_entity.id
_entity.type
_entity.pdbx_description
1 polymer ?
#
loop_
_entity_poly.entity_id
_entity_poly.type
_entity_poly.pdbx_seq_one_letter_code
_entity_poly.pdbx_strand_id
1 'polypeptide(L)'
;MKKRLAFLGELVECRLADATTLTDHAAYDLVLADVPCSGTGTLGRNPEIRHRLRLDDLTRQAERQRAILSAALQAVKPGGRVVYSTCSLEPEENERVVDAVLAATPNARLVSLDARIGEVLADGILTASGAERLRASLTPEGALRLLPGAFHTDGFFVALIERTA
;
A
#
# COMPACT_ATOMS: atom_id res chain seq x y z
N MET A 1 15.17 -11.97 -5.40
CA MET A 1 15.13 -11.27 -4.09
C MET A 1 16.17 -11.81 -3.10
N LYS A 2 16.23 -13.12 -2.78
CA LYS A 2 17.22 -13.70 -1.84
C LYS A 2 18.67 -13.22 -2.07
N LYS A 3 19.17 -13.24 -3.32
CA LYS A 3 20.53 -12.77 -3.64
C LYS A 3 20.78 -11.29 -3.35
N ARG A 4 19.75 -10.43 -3.49
CA ARG A 4 19.85 -8.98 -3.23
C ARG A 4 19.86 -8.65 -1.74
N LEU A 5 19.30 -9.51 -0.90
CA LEU A 5 19.18 -9.32 0.54
C LEU A 5 20.20 -10.14 1.34
N ALA A 6 21.06 -10.90 0.65
CA ALA A 6 22.04 -11.78 1.30
C ALA A 6 23.00 -11.04 2.27
N PHE A 7 23.25 -9.75 2.01
CA PHE A 7 24.09 -8.91 2.88
C PHE A 7 23.47 -8.59 4.25
N LEU A 8 22.15 -8.79 4.40
CA LEU A 8 21.43 -8.58 5.67
C LEU A 8 21.47 -9.81 6.58
N GLY A 9 21.98 -10.95 6.08
CA GLY A 9 22.17 -12.17 6.88
C GLY A 9 20.87 -12.63 7.55
N GLU A 10 20.92 -12.91 8.84
CA GLU A 10 19.81 -13.38 9.66
C GLU A 10 18.75 -12.32 9.96
N LEU A 11 19.01 -11.05 9.63
CA LEU A 11 18.03 -9.96 9.80
C LEU A 11 16.83 -10.06 8.85
N VAL A 12 16.95 -10.85 7.77
CA VAL A 12 15.90 -11.00 6.76
C VAL A 12 15.65 -12.46 6.44
N GLU A 13 14.44 -12.91 6.71
CA GLU A 13 13.93 -14.20 6.23
C GLU A 13 13.17 -14.02 4.91
N CYS A 14 13.49 -14.83 3.91
CA CYS A 14 12.78 -14.85 2.63
C CYS A 14 11.97 -16.14 2.50
N ARG A 15 10.65 -16.03 2.55
CA ARG A 15 9.71 -17.14 2.32
C ARG A 15 9.03 -16.99 0.95
N LEU A 16 8.87 -18.10 0.24
CA LEU A 16 7.99 -18.18 -0.94
C LEU A 16 6.61 -18.64 -0.45
N ALA A 17 5.64 -17.74 -0.52
CA ALA A 17 4.28 -18.01 -0.11
C ALA A 17 3.29 -17.24 -1.00
N ASP A 18 2.06 -17.72 -1.08
CA ASP A 18 0.97 -16.96 -1.66
C ASP A 18 0.43 -15.98 -0.60
N ALA A 19 0.55 -14.69 -0.87
CA ALA A 19 0.12 -13.65 0.06
C ALA A 19 -1.41 -13.59 0.27
N THR A 20 -2.19 -14.22 -0.61
CA THR A 20 -3.66 -14.31 -0.45
C THR A 20 -4.08 -15.34 0.60
N THR A 21 -3.18 -16.26 0.94
CA THR A 21 -3.43 -17.40 1.85
C THR A 21 -2.42 -17.46 2.98
N LEU A 22 -1.84 -16.32 3.39
CA LEU A 22 -0.95 -16.28 4.55
C LEU A 22 -1.68 -16.77 5.80
N THR A 23 -1.01 -17.67 6.55
CA THR A 23 -1.52 -18.26 7.79
C THR A 23 -0.94 -17.60 9.04
N ASP A 24 -0.03 -16.64 8.87
CA ASP A 24 0.50 -15.89 10.00
C ASP A 24 -0.64 -15.11 10.68
N HIS A 25 -0.72 -15.18 12.00
CA HIS A 25 -1.78 -14.54 12.77
C HIS A 25 -1.18 -13.74 13.92
N ALA A 26 -1.49 -12.43 13.99
CA ALA A 26 -1.02 -11.53 15.05
C ALA A 26 0.50 -11.66 15.32
N ALA A 27 1.30 -11.82 14.25
CA ALA A 27 2.73 -12.10 14.34
C ALA A 27 3.58 -10.83 14.21
N TYR A 28 3.10 -9.83 13.50
CA TYR A 28 3.89 -8.66 13.09
C TYR A 28 3.35 -7.36 13.68
N ASP A 29 4.23 -6.41 13.96
CA ASP A 29 3.88 -5.06 14.39
C ASP A 29 3.52 -4.17 13.19
N LEU A 30 4.14 -4.45 12.03
CA LEU A 30 3.93 -3.74 10.77
C LEU A 30 4.01 -4.72 9.59
N VAL A 31 3.09 -4.59 8.65
CA VAL A 31 3.12 -5.29 7.36
C VAL A 31 3.09 -4.27 6.23
N LEU A 32 4.01 -4.39 5.27
CA LEU A 32 3.96 -3.68 3.99
C LEU A 32 3.37 -4.63 2.93
N ALA A 33 2.19 -4.30 2.45
CA ALA A 33 1.50 -4.99 1.37
C ALA A 33 1.62 -4.17 0.08
N ASP A 34 2.76 -4.32 -0.61
CA ASP A 34 2.95 -3.77 -1.97
C ASP A 34 2.38 -4.78 -2.95
N VAL A 35 1.13 -4.55 -3.36
CA VAL A 35 0.32 -5.55 -4.03
C VAL A 35 0.47 -5.52 -5.56
N PRO A 36 0.36 -6.68 -6.23
CA PRO A 36 0.28 -6.70 -7.69
C PRO A 36 -0.96 -5.92 -8.16
N CYS A 37 -0.78 -5.06 -9.15
CA CYS A 37 -1.81 -4.17 -9.67
C CYS A 37 -1.67 -3.97 -11.18
N SER A 38 -2.59 -3.19 -11.79
CA SER A 38 -2.56 -2.85 -13.22
C SER A 38 -1.31 -2.06 -13.62
N GLY A 39 -0.71 -1.33 -12.69
CA GLY A 39 0.49 -0.52 -12.94
C GLY A 39 0.23 0.78 -13.71
N THR A 40 -1.00 1.28 -13.77
CA THR A 40 -1.36 2.48 -14.56
C THR A 40 -0.60 3.73 -14.13
N GLY A 41 -0.11 3.79 -12.89
CA GLY A 41 0.77 4.87 -12.41
C GLY A 41 2.16 4.86 -13.05
N THR A 42 2.54 3.76 -13.72
CA THR A 42 3.87 3.57 -14.34
C THR A 42 3.86 3.71 -15.86
N LEU A 43 2.77 4.20 -16.46
CA LEU A 43 2.60 4.33 -17.91
C LEU A 43 3.73 5.09 -18.60
N GLY A 44 4.38 6.02 -17.91
CA GLY A 44 5.54 6.76 -18.45
C GLY A 44 6.74 5.85 -18.75
N ARG A 45 6.90 4.75 -18.00
CA ARG A 45 7.97 3.76 -18.17
C ARG A 45 7.50 2.49 -18.86
N ASN A 46 6.22 2.17 -18.72
CA ASN A 46 5.58 0.94 -19.22
C ASN A 46 4.37 1.28 -20.11
N PRO A 47 4.57 1.95 -21.26
CA PRO A 47 3.48 2.43 -22.11
C PRO A 47 2.62 1.30 -22.71
N GLU A 48 3.15 0.07 -22.75
CA GLU A 48 2.44 -1.10 -23.24
C GLU A 48 1.24 -1.49 -22.38
N ILE A 49 1.18 -1.06 -21.12
CA ILE A 49 0.06 -1.33 -20.21
C ILE A 49 -1.26 -0.86 -20.83
N ARG A 50 -1.30 0.33 -21.45
CA ARG A 50 -2.51 0.88 -22.09
C ARG A 50 -3.09 -0.01 -23.21
N HIS A 51 -2.28 -0.88 -23.81
CA HIS A 51 -2.71 -1.77 -24.88
C HIS A 51 -3.13 -3.15 -24.37
N ARG A 52 -2.74 -3.51 -23.15
CA ARG A 52 -2.98 -4.84 -22.55
C ARG A 52 -4.09 -4.83 -21.51
N LEU A 53 -4.24 -3.70 -20.78
CA LEU A 53 -5.19 -3.60 -19.69
C LEU A 53 -6.64 -3.68 -20.18
N ARG A 54 -7.43 -4.53 -19.53
CA ARG A 54 -8.86 -4.72 -19.76
C ARG A 54 -9.62 -4.49 -18.45
N LEU A 55 -10.90 -4.14 -18.53
CA LEU A 55 -11.73 -3.94 -17.33
C LEU A 55 -11.80 -5.18 -16.44
N ASP A 56 -11.87 -6.38 -17.06
CA ASP A 56 -11.87 -7.64 -16.31
C ASP A 56 -10.56 -7.87 -15.54
N ASP A 57 -9.44 -7.30 -16.00
CA ASP A 57 -8.17 -7.38 -15.30
C ASP A 57 -8.22 -6.57 -14.00
N LEU A 58 -8.84 -5.39 -14.00
CA LEU A 58 -9.02 -4.57 -12.81
C LEU A 58 -9.86 -5.32 -11.76
N THR A 59 -10.95 -5.95 -12.18
CA THR A 59 -11.80 -6.73 -11.27
C THR A 59 -11.03 -7.87 -10.62
N ARG A 60 -10.28 -8.68 -11.42
CA ARG A 60 -9.46 -9.78 -10.90
C ARG A 60 -8.36 -9.30 -9.96
N GLN A 61 -7.71 -8.19 -10.30
CA GLN A 61 -6.67 -7.62 -9.44
C GLN A 61 -7.28 -7.11 -8.13
N ALA A 62 -8.40 -6.41 -8.18
CA ALA A 62 -9.08 -5.93 -6.98
C ALA A 62 -9.49 -7.08 -6.02
N GLU A 63 -9.98 -8.20 -6.55
CA GLU A 63 -10.29 -9.40 -5.75
C GLU A 63 -9.04 -9.97 -5.07
N ARG A 64 -7.95 -10.10 -5.83
CA ARG A 64 -6.66 -10.57 -5.30
C ARG A 64 -6.11 -9.63 -4.23
N GLN A 65 -6.18 -8.34 -4.47
CA GLN A 65 -5.71 -7.30 -3.54
C GLN A 65 -6.50 -7.30 -2.23
N ARG A 66 -7.83 -7.49 -2.31
CA ARG A 66 -8.67 -7.65 -1.10
C ARG A 66 -8.24 -8.86 -0.28
N ALA A 67 -7.97 -9.98 -0.93
CA ALA A 67 -7.50 -11.19 -0.23
C ALA A 67 -6.13 -10.96 0.44
N ILE A 68 -5.18 -10.31 -0.26
CA ILE A 68 -3.86 -9.97 0.30
C ILE A 68 -4.00 -9.01 1.49
N LEU A 69 -4.79 -7.95 1.36
CA LEU A 69 -4.97 -6.96 2.42
C LEU A 69 -5.66 -7.58 3.64
N SER A 70 -6.66 -8.44 3.43
CA SER A 70 -7.32 -9.17 4.53
C SER A 70 -6.35 -10.09 5.26
N ALA A 71 -5.51 -10.84 4.53
CA ALA A 71 -4.48 -11.70 5.12
C ALA A 71 -3.41 -10.86 5.87
N ALA A 72 -3.00 -9.72 5.32
CA ALA A 72 -2.09 -8.79 5.98
C ALA A 72 -2.66 -8.26 7.31
N LEU A 73 -3.96 -7.93 7.35
CA LEU A 73 -4.64 -7.49 8.58
C LEU A 73 -4.75 -8.59 9.63
N GLN A 74 -4.86 -9.85 9.22
CA GLN A 74 -4.81 -10.98 10.17
C GLN A 74 -3.39 -11.19 10.72
N ALA A 75 -2.38 -10.96 9.90
CA ALA A 75 -0.98 -11.16 10.25
C ALA A 75 -0.43 -10.11 11.22
N VAL A 76 -0.95 -8.87 11.24
CA VAL A 76 -0.54 -7.86 12.22
C VAL A 76 -1.19 -8.09 13.57
N LYS A 77 -0.48 -7.72 14.64
CA LYS A 77 -0.97 -7.72 16.03
C LYS A 77 -2.10 -6.69 16.22
N PRO A 78 -2.95 -6.83 17.24
CA PRO A 78 -3.77 -5.71 17.72
C PRO A 78 -2.90 -4.49 18.03
N GLY A 79 -3.28 -3.31 17.55
CA GLY A 79 -2.46 -2.09 17.58
C GLY A 79 -1.38 -2.02 16.49
N GLY A 80 -1.16 -3.09 15.74
CA GLY A 80 -0.24 -3.12 14.60
C GLY A 80 -0.83 -2.48 13.36
N ARG A 81 0.00 -2.27 12.34
CA ARG A 81 -0.36 -1.50 11.14
C ARG A 81 -0.05 -2.24 9.85
N VAL A 82 -0.88 -2.01 8.85
CA VAL A 82 -0.65 -2.42 7.46
C VAL A 82 -0.46 -1.17 6.62
N VAL A 83 0.62 -1.11 5.86
CA VAL A 83 0.79 -0.17 4.75
C VAL A 83 0.37 -0.91 3.48
N TYR A 84 -0.74 -0.51 2.90
CA TYR A 84 -1.20 -1.00 1.60
C TYR A 84 -0.68 -0.06 0.52
N SER A 85 -0.04 -0.58 -0.52
CA SER A 85 0.45 0.23 -1.63
C SER A 85 0.21 -0.41 -2.99
N THR A 86 -0.03 0.43 -3.99
CA THR A 86 -0.12 0.06 -5.40
C THR A 86 0.58 1.10 -6.27
N CYS A 87 1.08 0.70 -7.42
CA CYS A 87 1.45 1.61 -8.50
C CYS A 87 0.32 1.79 -9.52
N SER A 88 -0.94 1.70 -9.07
CA SER A 88 -2.14 1.95 -9.86
C SER A 88 -2.74 3.32 -9.55
N LEU A 89 -3.39 3.92 -10.54
CA LEU A 89 -4.20 5.12 -10.37
C LEU A 89 -5.70 4.80 -10.32
N GLU A 90 -6.06 3.53 -10.52
CA GLU A 90 -7.44 3.09 -10.63
C GLU A 90 -8.10 2.99 -9.24
N PRO A 91 -9.23 3.68 -9.00
CA PRO A 91 -9.95 3.58 -7.73
C PRO A 91 -10.36 2.15 -7.36
N GLU A 92 -10.58 1.30 -8.38
CA GLU A 92 -10.92 -0.12 -8.23
C GLU A 92 -9.86 -0.90 -7.47
N GLU A 93 -8.59 -0.53 -7.63
CA GLU A 93 -7.43 -1.17 -7.01
C GLU A 93 -6.96 -0.44 -5.75
N ASN A 94 -7.47 0.75 -5.50
CA ASN A 94 -7.06 1.65 -4.43
C ASN A 94 -8.15 1.76 -3.35
N GLU A 95 -8.91 2.86 -3.36
CA GLU A 95 -9.90 3.16 -2.32
C GLU A 95 -10.94 2.06 -2.21
N ARG A 96 -11.47 1.54 -3.33
CA ARG A 96 -12.52 0.51 -3.30
C ARG A 96 -12.04 -0.82 -2.70
N VAL A 97 -10.74 -1.14 -2.79
CA VAL A 97 -10.16 -2.30 -2.11
C VAL A 97 -10.11 -2.04 -0.61
N VAL A 98 -9.59 -0.89 -0.21
CA VAL A 98 -9.46 -0.51 1.21
C VAL A 98 -10.84 -0.47 1.87
N ASP A 99 -11.81 0.22 1.26
CA ASP A 99 -13.17 0.37 1.78
C ASP A 99 -13.86 -1.00 1.94
N ALA A 100 -13.75 -1.86 0.92
CA ALA A 100 -14.37 -3.19 0.98
C ALA A 100 -13.78 -4.07 2.10
N VAL A 101 -12.46 -3.99 2.31
CA VAL A 101 -11.82 -4.78 3.37
C VAL A 101 -12.14 -4.19 4.75
N LEU A 102 -12.16 -2.87 4.91
CA LEU A 102 -12.53 -2.23 6.17
C LEU A 102 -13.99 -2.50 6.54
N ALA A 103 -14.90 -2.48 5.57
CA ALA A 103 -16.30 -2.84 5.80
C ALA A 103 -16.47 -4.30 6.28
N ALA A 104 -15.59 -5.21 5.88
CA ALA A 104 -15.59 -6.61 6.29
C ALA A 104 -14.76 -6.87 7.57
N THR A 105 -14.01 -5.88 8.07
CA THR A 105 -13.08 -6.03 9.19
C THR A 105 -13.33 -4.96 10.25
N PRO A 106 -14.33 -5.16 11.15
CA PRO A 106 -14.75 -4.13 12.13
C PRO A 106 -13.64 -3.67 13.09
N ASN A 107 -12.63 -4.50 13.29
CA ASN A 107 -11.46 -4.21 14.12
C ASN A 107 -10.28 -3.65 13.30
N ALA A 108 -10.55 -2.97 12.19
CA ALA A 108 -9.55 -2.25 11.42
C ALA A 108 -10.08 -0.86 11.04
N ARG A 109 -9.19 0.11 10.93
CA ARG A 109 -9.53 1.47 10.52
C ARG A 109 -8.45 2.09 9.66
N LEU A 110 -8.83 2.94 8.74
CA LEU A 110 -7.89 3.80 8.02
C LEU A 110 -7.32 4.85 8.99
N VAL A 111 -6.02 5.09 8.90
CA VAL A 111 -5.30 6.12 9.65
C VAL A 111 -4.81 7.16 8.67
N SER A 112 -5.16 8.43 8.91
CA SER A 112 -4.67 9.51 8.05
C SER A 112 -3.14 9.60 8.10
N LEU A 113 -2.54 9.71 6.93
CA LEU A 113 -1.09 9.89 6.77
C LEU A 113 -0.62 11.31 7.12
N ASP A 114 -1.53 12.27 7.38
CA ASP A 114 -1.16 13.66 7.70
C ASP A 114 -0.28 13.75 8.95
N ALA A 115 -0.66 13.06 10.01
CA ALA A 115 0.15 13.01 11.25
C ALA A 115 1.55 12.44 10.98
N ARG A 116 1.63 11.38 10.16
CA ARG A 116 2.90 10.76 9.81
C ARG A 116 3.79 11.69 8.98
N ILE A 117 3.20 12.46 8.04
CA ILE A 117 3.92 13.51 7.31
C ILE A 117 4.49 14.54 8.27
N GLY A 118 3.73 14.92 9.31
CA GLY A 118 4.19 15.84 10.35
C GLY A 118 5.37 15.30 11.16
N GLU A 119 5.34 14.02 11.56
CA GLU A 119 6.44 13.34 12.26
C GLU A 119 7.72 13.33 11.40
N VAL A 120 7.61 12.89 10.15
CA VAL A 120 8.76 12.79 9.22
C VAL A 120 9.33 14.18 8.89
N LEU A 121 8.51 15.23 8.90
CA LEU A 121 8.95 16.62 8.78
C LEU A 121 9.71 17.05 10.04
N ALA A 122 9.19 16.75 11.23
CA ALA A 122 9.83 17.08 12.51
C ALA A 122 11.20 16.37 12.68
N ASP A 123 11.30 15.15 12.19
CA ASP A 123 12.56 14.37 12.15
C ASP A 123 13.58 14.89 11.12
N GLY A 124 13.24 15.94 10.35
CA GLY A 124 14.13 16.52 9.33
C GLY A 124 14.33 15.66 8.07
N ILE A 125 13.53 14.61 7.90
CA ILE A 125 13.58 13.72 6.73
C ILE A 125 12.89 14.37 5.51
N LEU A 126 11.84 15.19 5.75
CA LEU A 126 11.16 15.97 4.74
C LEU A 126 11.49 17.45 4.87
N THR A 127 11.53 18.14 3.73
CA THR A 127 11.50 19.61 3.72
C THR A 127 10.07 20.13 3.96
N ALA A 128 9.91 21.36 4.42
CA ALA A 128 8.59 21.97 4.61
C ALA A 128 7.76 21.97 3.31
N SER A 129 8.38 22.33 2.18
CA SER A 129 7.72 22.28 0.87
C SER A 129 7.36 20.86 0.42
N GLY A 130 8.20 19.87 0.76
CA GLY A 130 7.91 18.45 0.51
C GLY A 130 6.69 17.98 1.31
N ALA A 131 6.62 18.32 2.58
CA ALA A 131 5.50 17.99 3.45
C ALA A 131 4.19 18.64 2.97
N GLU A 132 4.22 19.92 2.56
CA GLU A 132 3.06 20.62 2.00
C GLU A 132 2.55 19.92 0.73
N ARG A 133 3.44 19.57 -0.19
CA ARG A 133 3.09 18.85 -1.43
C ARG A 133 2.51 17.46 -1.14
N LEU A 134 3.05 16.72 -0.16
CA LEU A 134 2.49 15.44 0.25
C LEU A 134 1.09 15.61 0.85
N ARG A 135 0.88 16.62 1.70
CA ARG A 135 -0.45 16.92 2.24
C ARG A 135 -1.47 17.26 1.15
N ALA A 136 -1.06 18.02 0.13
CA ALA A 136 -1.89 18.30 -1.04
C ALA A 136 -2.23 17.06 -1.89
N SER A 137 -1.52 15.96 -1.68
CA SER A 137 -1.75 14.68 -2.35
C SER A 137 -2.55 13.68 -1.50
N LEU A 138 -3.02 14.08 -0.31
CA LEU A 138 -3.89 13.25 0.52
C LEU A 138 -5.30 13.20 -0.07
N THR A 139 -5.91 12.02 0.00
CA THR A 139 -7.35 11.88 -0.23
C THR A 139 -8.13 12.46 0.96
N PRO A 140 -9.44 12.73 0.81
CA PRO A 140 -10.27 13.20 1.93
C PRO A 140 -10.22 12.26 3.15
N GLU A 141 -10.04 10.97 2.93
CA GLU A 141 -9.96 9.92 3.97
C GLU A 141 -8.55 9.82 4.59
N GLY A 142 -7.56 10.51 4.01
CA GLY A 142 -6.18 10.58 4.52
C GLY A 142 -5.22 9.54 3.97
N ALA A 143 -5.58 8.81 2.92
CA ALA A 143 -4.63 8.05 2.12
C ALA A 143 -3.82 8.98 1.21
N LEU A 144 -2.68 8.53 0.69
CA LEU A 144 -1.83 9.31 -0.21
C LEU A 144 -2.02 8.82 -1.65
N ARG A 145 -2.30 9.76 -2.57
CA ARG A 145 -2.35 9.51 -4.01
C ARG A 145 -1.33 10.39 -4.73
N LEU A 146 -0.22 9.80 -5.11
CA LEU A 146 0.82 10.45 -5.90
C LEU A 146 0.52 10.30 -7.39
N LEU A 147 0.36 11.41 -8.08
CA LEU A 147 0.22 11.41 -9.53
C LEU A 147 1.60 11.32 -10.20
N PRO A 148 1.70 10.68 -11.39
CA PRO A 148 2.94 10.62 -12.13
C PRO A 148 3.52 12.00 -12.39
N GLY A 149 4.82 12.15 -12.16
CA GLY A 149 5.55 13.41 -12.37
C GLY A 149 5.44 14.41 -11.23
N ALA A 150 4.47 14.30 -10.30
CA ALA A 150 4.31 15.25 -9.21
C ALA A 150 5.56 15.38 -8.31
N PHE A 151 6.28 14.27 -8.11
CA PHE A 151 7.53 14.20 -7.35
C PHE A 151 8.68 13.63 -8.19
N HIS A 152 8.62 13.75 -9.52
CA HIS A 152 9.53 13.07 -10.45
C HIS A 152 9.55 11.55 -10.25
N THR A 153 8.43 10.98 -9.82
CA THR A 153 8.21 9.55 -9.58
C THR A 153 7.07 9.03 -10.46
N ASP A 154 6.89 7.72 -10.43
CA ASP A 154 5.65 7.08 -10.89
C ASP A 154 4.47 7.47 -10.02
N GLY A 155 3.27 7.14 -10.46
CA GLY A 155 2.06 7.25 -9.66
C GLY A 155 1.99 6.13 -8.63
N PHE A 156 1.53 6.48 -7.42
CA PHE A 156 1.35 5.54 -6.31
C PHE A 156 0.10 5.89 -5.50
N PHE A 157 -0.50 4.85 -4.95
CA PHE A 157 -1.47 4.96 -3.86
C PHE A 157 -0.90 4.30 -2.61
N VAL A 158 -1.07 4.94 -1.45
CA VAL A 158 -0.64 4.41 -0.16
C VAL A 158 -1.72 4.67 0.89
N ALA A 159 -2.16 3.61 1.57
CA ALA A 159 -3.07 3.69 2.70
C ALA A 159 -2.45 3.06 3.94
N LEU A 160 -2.58 3.72 5.09
CA LEU A 160 -2.16 3.21 6.39
C LEU A 160 -3.39 2.71 7.13
N ILE A 161 -3.40 1.44 7.50
CA ILE A 161 -4.52 0.79 8.17
C ILE A 161 -4.03 0.25 9.51
N GLU A 162 -4.73 0.56 10.59
CA GLU A 162 -4.45 0.06 11.92
C GLU A 162 -5.43 -1.05 12.27
N ARG A 163 -4.92 -2.17 12.77
CA ARG A 163 -5.74 -3.19 13.42
C ARG A 163 -5.99 -2.75 14.87
N THR A 164 -7.23 -2.43 15.18
CA THR A 164 -7.65 -2.14 16.56
C THR A 164 -7.74 -3.42 17.40
N ALA A 165 -8.00 -3.26 18.68
CA ALA A 165 -8.12 -4.40 19.61
C ALA A 165 -9.32 -5.29 19.28
#